data_5a0328f8e520b845effb01e9f338c15e
#
_entry.id   5a0328f8e520b845effb01e9f338c15e
#
_cell.length_a   1.000
_cell.length_b   1.000
_cell.length_c   1.000
_cell.angle_alpha   90.00
_cell.angle_beta   90.00
_cell.angle_gamma   90.00
#
_symmetry.space_group_name_H-M   'P 1'
#
loop_
_entity.id
_entity.type
_entity.pdbx_description
1 polymer ?
#
loop_
_entity_poly.entity_id
_entity_poly.type
_entity_poly.pdbx_seq_one_letter_code
_entity_poly.pdbx_strand_id
1 'polypeptide(L)'
;MLKEIGKNAVKAAEQLKTVNTETKNQILDHMASELVKDVDEIIDANKIDLENAKQLELTAALTDRLTLNKERIQGMSDGLKKIIPLDDPVGQVTQSWKSEDGLDISKIRSPFGVIGIIYEARPNVTSDVSGLCLKSGNASILRGSSYCLDSNLMLSLIHISEPTRPL
;
A
#
# COMPACT_ATOMS: atom_id res chain seq x y z
N MET A 1 16.12 -1.57 -15.21
CA MET A 1 15.45 -1.17 -13.95
C MET A 1 13.94 -0.93 -14.14
N LEU A 2 13.43 0.15 -14.78
CA LEU A 2 11.96 0.39 -14.88
C LEU A 2 11.18 -0.73 -15.56
N LYS A 3 11.70 -1.31 -16.65
CA LYS A 3 11.06 -2.45 -17.33
C LYS A 3 10.95 -3.69 -16.42
N GLU A 4 11.91 -3.89 -15.55
CA GLU A 4 11.94 -5.01 -14.60
C GLU A 4 10.92 -4.80 -13.46
N ILE A 5 10.87 -3.59 -12.89
CA ILE A 5 9.85 -3.21 -11.91
C ILE A 5 8.46 -3.45 -12.50
N GLY A 6 8.22 -2.98 -13.73
CA GLY A 6 6.94 -3.20 -14.41
C GLY A 6 6.60 -4.67 -14.61
N LYS A 7 7.56 -5.51 -15.02
CA LYS A 7 7.34 -6.96 -15.17
C LYS A 7 7.02 -7.63 -13.84
N ASN A 8 7.74 -7.27 -12.77
CA ASN A 8 7.51 -7.82 -11.44
C ASN A 8 6.14 -7.40 -10.90
N ALA A 9 5.74 -6.15 -11.12
CA ALA A 9 4.42 -5.66 -10.73
C ALA A 9 3.28 -6.38 -11.47
N VAL A 10 3.43 -6.65 -12.78
CA VAL A 10 2.45 -7.44 -13.54
C VAL A 10 2.35 -8.86 -12.99
N LYS A 11 3.50 -9.51 -12.71
CA LYS A 11 3.50 -10.86 -12.11
C LYS A 11 2.83 -10.86 -10.73
N ALA A 12 3.11 -9.87 -9.89
CA ALA A 12 2.47 -9.73 -8.58
C ALA A 12 0.96 -9.50 -8.72
N ALA A 13 0.52 -8.66 -9.67
CA ALA A 13 -0.90 -8.43 -9.93
C ALA A 13 -1.64 -9.70 -10.34
N GLU A 14 -1.04 -10.55 -11.17
CA GLU A 14 -1.64 -11.85 -11.52
C GLU A 14 -1.80 -12.77 -10.31
N GLN A 15 -0.84 -12.78 -9.39
CA GLN A 15 -0.95 -13.53 -8.14
C GLN A 15 -2.05 -12.98 -7.22
N LEU A 16 -2.11 -11.66 -7.07
CA LEU A 16 -3.09 -10.98 -6.21
C LEU A 16 -4.56 -11.22 -6.63
N LYS A 17 -4.82 -11.49 -7.91
CA LYS A 17 -6.17 -11.82 -8.41
C LYS A 17 -6.78 -13.05 -7.73
N THR A 18 -5.95 -13.99 -7.29
CA THR A 18 -6.36 -15.27 -6.71
C THR A 18 -6.28 -15.31 -5.20
N VAL A 19 -5.72 -14.26 -4.57
CA VAL A 19 -5.63 -14.16 -3.11
C VAL A 19 -7.01 -13.92 -2.52
N ASN A 20 -7.41 -14.78 -1.59
CA ASN A 20 -8.70 -14.66 -0.90
C ASN A 20 -8.71 -13.50 0.11
N THR A 21 -9.90 -13.09 0.52
CA THR A 21 -10.13 -11.97 1.45
C THR A 21 -9.45 -12.18 2.80
N GLU A 22 -9.47 -13.42 3.31
CA GLU A 22 -8.87 -13.75 4.61
C GLU A 22 -7.35 -13.51 4.60
N THR A 23 -6.67 -14.01 3.58
CA THR A 23 -5.22 -13.79 3.39
C THR A 23 -4.88 -12.31 3.23
N LYS A 24 -5.68 -11.55 2.46
CA LYS A 24 -5.50 -10.10 2.35
C LYS A 24 -5.62 -9.41 3.70
N ASN A 25 -6.61 -9.80 4.50
CA ASN A 25 -6.83 -9.25 5.84
C ASN A 25 -5.67 -9.60 6.80
N GLN A 26 -5.15 -10.82 6.75
CA GLN A 26 -3.98 -11.23 7.53
C GLN A 26 -2.73 -10.42 7.16
N ILE A 27 -2.50 -10.18 5.88
CA ILE A 27 -1.39 -9.34 5.41
C ILE A 27 -1.55 -7.90 5.93
N LEU A 28 -2.75 -7.32 5.84
CA LEU A 28 -3.03 -5.97 6.35
C LEU A 28 -2.79 -5.85 7.86
N ASP A 29 -3.20 -6.86 8.63
CA ASP A 29 -2.98 -6.89 10.08
C ASP A 29 -1.50 -7.04 10.43
N HIS A 30 -0.76 -7.87 9.67
CA HIS A 30 0.69 -7.99 9.80
C HIS A 30 1.39 -6.67 9.49
N MET A 31 1.08 -6.02 8.37
CA MET A 31 1.62 -4.70 8.02
C MET A 31 1.36 -3.67 9.12
N ALA A 32 0.14 -3.64 9.67
CA ALA A 32 -0.23 -2.72 10.74
C ALA A 32 0.58 -2.99 12.03
N SER A 33 0.86 -4.25 12.33
CA SER A 33 1.63 -4.68 13.50
C SER A 33 3.13 -4.35 13.35
N GLU A 34 3.71 -4.58 12.18
CA GLU A 34 5.12 -4.26 11.90
C GLU A 34 5.38 -2.75 11.93
N LEU A 35 4.44 -1.90 11.50
CA LEU A 35 4.56 -0.45 11.64
C LEU A 35 4.75 -0.02 13.11
N VAL A 36 4.05 -0.64 14.02
CA VAL A 36 4.15 -0.32 15.46
C VAL A 36 5.40 -0.92 16.08
N LYS A 37 5.78 -2.12 15.66
CA LYS A 37 6.96 -2.82 16.13
C LYS A 37 8.24 -2.09 15.74
N ASP A 38 8.34 -1.65 14.48
CA ASP A 38 9.53 -1.01 13.91
C ASP A 38 9.45 0.54 14.00
N VAL A 39 8.65 1.06 14.95
CA VAL A 39 8.38 2.50 15.09
C VAL A 39 9.65 3.33 15.28
N ASP A 40 10.62 2.84 16.06
CA ASP A 40 11.84 3.58 16.34
C ASP A 40 12.76 3.61 15.11
N GLU A 41 12.87 2.52 14.33
CA GLU A 41 13.61 2.46 13.06
C GLU A 41 12.98 3.38 12.00
N ILE A 42 11.66 3.45 11.92
CA ILE A 42 10.96 4.36 11.01
C ILE A 42 11.25 5.82 11.38
N ILE A 43 11.23 6.14 12.69
CA ILE A 43 11.55 7.50 13.17
C ILE A 43 13.00 7.85 12.88
N ASP A 44 13.93 6.92 13.04
CA ASP A 44 15.35 7.17 12.76
C ASP A 44 15.59 7.40 11.27
N ALA A 45 14.97 6.64 10.37
CA ALA A 45 14.99 6.92 8.94
C ALA A 45 14.36 8.30 8.61
N ASN A 46 13.27 8.66 9.27
CA ASN A 46 12.62 9.96 9.07
C ASN A 46 13.48 11.14 9.56
N LYS A 47 14.28 10.97 10.60
CA LYS A 47 15.25 12.00 11.04
C LYS A 47 16.24 12.38 9.94
N ILE A 48 16.72 11.39 9.16
CA ILE A 48 17.62 11.65 8.03
C ILE A 48 16.92 12.52 6.99
N ASP A 49 15.69 12.19 6.62
CA ASP A 49 14.90 13.00 5.69
C ASP A 49 14.65 14.42 6.22
N LEU A 50 14.40 14.58 7.53
CA LEU A 50 14.19 15.89 8.15
C LEU A 50 15.47 16.74 8.23
N GLU A 51 16.63 16.12 8.40
CA GLU A 51 17.93 16.83 8.32
C GLU A 51 18.21 17.31 6.89
N ASN A 52 17.95 16.47 5.89
CA ASN A 52 18.03 16.83 4.48
C ASN A 52 17.05 17.96 4.13
N ALA A 53 15.83 17.92 4.68
CA ALA A 53 14.81 18.95 4.49
C ALA A 53 15.26 20.33 5.02
N LYS A 54 15.98 20.36 6.14
CA LYS A 54 16.57 21.61 6.69
C LYS A 54 17.66 22.17 5.77
N GLN A 55 18.53 21.29 5.23
CA GLN A 55 19.60 21.70 4.32
C GLN A 55 19.03 22.27 3.00
N LEU A 56 17.88 21.77 2.57
CA LEU A 56 17.16 22.21 1.36
C LEU A 56 16.20 23.39 1.63
N GLU A 57 16.20 23.93 2.85
CA GLU A 57 15.33 25.05 3.26
C GLU A 57 13.85 24.82 2.91
N LEU A 58 13.34 23.59 3.13
CA LEU A 58 11.94 23.30 2.87
C LEU A 58 11.03 24.14 3.77
N THR A 59 9.87 24.49 3.24
CA THR A 59 8.87 25.25 4.00
C THR A 59 8.38 24.47 5.22
N ALA A 60 7.96 25.18 6.27
CA ALA A 60 7.42 24.57 7.48
C ALA A 60 6.26 23.61 7.19
N ALA A 61 5.41 23.94 6.21
CA ALA A 61 4.29 23.09 5.79
C ALA A 61 4.75 21.77 5.15
N LEU A 62 5.82 21.79 4.36
CA LEU A 62 6.40 20.56 3.77
C LEU A 62 7.10 19.74 4.85
N THR A 63 7.85 20.37 5.73
CA THR A 63 8.53 19.69 6.85
C THR A 63 7.52 19.03 7.81
N ASP A 64 6.40 19.69 8.12
CA ASP A 64 5.35 19.07 8.92
C ASP A 64 4.73 17.82 8.24
N ARG A 65 4.45 17.90 6.95
CA ARG A 65 3.93 16.76 6.18
C ARG A 65 4.90 15.59 6.11
N LEU A 66 6.20 15.86 6.08
CA LEU A 66 7.27 14.90 6.05
C LEU A 66 7.47 14.20 7.39
N THR A 67 7.20 14.91 8.48
CA THR A 67 7.50 14.45 9.85
C THR A 67 6.69 13.23 10.22
N LEU A 68 7.36 12.17 10.68
CA LEU A 68 6.79 11.01 11.34
C LEU A 68 7.11 11.05 12.85
N ASN A 69 6.15 10.70 13.66
CA ASN A 69 6.28 10.47 15.07
C ASN A 69 5.45 9.25 15.50
N LYS A 70 5.57 8.83 16.73
CA LYS A 70 4.86 7.63 17.23
C LYS A 70 3.35 7.70 17.01
N GLU A 71 2.75 8.86 17.19
CA GLU A 71 1.30 9.08 17.01
C GLU A 71 0.90 8.95 15.54
N ARG A 72 1.66 9.54 14.62
CA ARG A 72 1.41 9.45 13.17
C ARG A 72 1.60 8.03 12.66
N ILE A 73 2.62 7.31 13.14
CA ILE A 73 2.86 5.90 12.79
C ILE A 73 1.73 5.01 13.34
N GLN A 74 1.28 5.25 14.57
CA GLN A 74 0.11 4.58 15.11
C GLN A 74 -1.14 4.87 14.25
N GLY A 75 -1.33 6.11 13.80
CA GLY A 75 -2.39 6.48 12.88
C GLY A 75 -2.34 5.72 11.53
N MET A 76 -1.13 5.46 11.00
CA MET A 76 -0.92 4.63 9.80
C MET A 76 -1.36 3.17 10.06
N SER A 77 -0.94 2.58 11.19
CA SER A 77 -1.38 1.25 11.62
C SER A 77 -2.90 1.16 11.74
N ASP A 78 -3.51 2.14 12.42
CA ASP A 78 -4.97 2.20 12.57
C ASP A 78 -5.68 2.38 11.22
N GLY A 79 -5.06 3.11 10.28
CA GLY A 79 -5.52 3.23 8.90
C GLY A 79 -5.60 1.88 8.19
N LEU A 80 -4.55 1.07 8.26
CA LEU A 80 -4.53 -0.29 7.70
C LEU A 80 -5.59 -1.18 8.35
N LYS A 81 -5.72 -1.13 9.69
CA LYS A 81 -6.75 -1.89 10.41
C LYS A 81 -8.18 -1.51 10.02
N LYS A 82 -8.43 -0.25 9.65
CA LYS A 82 -9.74 0.18 9.13
C LYS A 82 -10.07 -0.38 7.74
N ILE A 83 -9.07 -0.80 6.96
CA ILE A 83 -9.28 -1.43 5.65
C ILE A 83 -9.73 -2.89 5.81
N ILE A 84 -9.32 -3.57 6.87
CA ILE A 84 -9.62 -4.99 7.12
C ILE A 84 -11.13 -5.31 7.06
N PRO A 85 -12.01 -4.59 7.78
CA PRO A 85 -13.44 -4.88 7.79
C PRO A 85 -14.19 -4.46 6.53
N LEU A 86 -13.54 -3.75 5.60
CA LEU A 86 -14.17 -3.37 4.33
C LEU A 86 -14.45 -4.61 3.48
N ASP A 87 -15.54 -4.58 2.74
CA ASP A 87 -15.86 -5.63 1.77
C ASP A 87 -14.75 -5.74 0.71
N ASP A 88 -14.37 -6.97 0.39
CA ASP A 88 -13.46 -7.22 -0.73
C ASP A 88 -14.20 -6.96 -2.05
N PRO A 89 -13.75 -6.01 -2.87
CA PRO A 89 -14.44 -5.69 -4.11
C PRO A 89 -14.22 -6.74 -5.20
N VAL A 90 -13.20 -7.59 -5.08
CA VAL A 90 -12.83 -8.56 -6.13
C VAL A 90 -13.86 -9.68 -6.20
N GLY A 91 -14.41 -9.90 -7.39
CA GLY A 91 -15.41 -10.93 -7.62
C GLY A 91 -16.84 -10.53 -7.24
N GLN A 92 -17.06 -9.32 -6.69
CA GLN A 92 -18.42 -8.85 -6.40
C GLN A 92 -19.26 -8.73 -7.67
N VAL A 93 -20.43 -9.35 -7.68
CA VAL A 93 -21.42 -9.21 -8.75
C VAL A 93 -22.15 -7.89 -8.55
N THR A 94 -22.05 -6.99 -9.54
CA THR A 94 -22.70 -5.67 -9.50
C THR A 94 -24.06 -5.66 -10.21
N GLN A 95 -24.25 -6.60 -11.14
CA GLN A 95 -25.48 -6.74 -11.91
C GLN A 95 -25.58 -8.14 -12.48
N SER A 96 -26.80 -8.71 -12.54
CA SER A 96 -27.08 -9.97 -13.22
C SER A 96 -28.39 -9.86 -13.99
N TRP A 97 -28.44 -10.49 -15.17
CA TRP A 97 -29.65 -10.52 -16.02
C TRP A 97 -29.63 -11.76 -16.91
N LYS A 98 -30.78 -12.11 -17.45
CA LYS A 98 -30.90 -13.10 -18.52
C LYS A 98 -30.92 -12.42 -19.87
N SER A 99 -30.18 -12.99 -20.85
CA SER A 99 -30.30 -12.57 -22.25
C SER A 99 -31.58 -13.13 -22.86
N GLU A 100 -31.97 -12.60 -24.04
CA GLU A 100 -33.11 -13.12 -24.80
C GLU A 100 -32.94 -14.59 -25.18
N ASP A 101 -31.70 -15.04 -25.37
CA ASP A 101 -31.35 -16.44 -25.68
C ASP A 101 -31.28 -17.34 -24.43
N GLY A 102 -31.60 -16.83 -23.23
CA GLY A 102 -31.65 -17.58 -21.98
C GLY A 102 -30.34 -17.72 -21.24
N LEU A 103 -29.25 -17.03 -21.65
CA LEU A 103 -27.97 -17.03 -20.95
C LEU A 103 -28.03 -16.19 -19.68
N ASP A 104 -27.49 -16.69 -18.57
CA ASP A 104 -27.28 -15.95 -17.34
C ASP A 104 -25.99 -15.11 -17.46
N ILE A 105 -26.13 -13.78 -17.48
CA ILE A 105 -25.02 -12.85 -17.62
C ILE A 105 -24.82 -12.11 -16.29
N SER A 106 -23.57 -12.01 -15.82
CA SER A 106 -23.21 -11.28 -14.61
C SER A 106 -22.05 -10.32 -14.87
N LYS A 107 -22.21 -9.10 -14.33
CA LYS A 107 -21.14 -8.09 -14.31
C LYS A 107 -20.40 -8.18 -12.99
N ILE A 108 -19.11 -8.52 -13.06
CA ILE A 108 -18.25 -8.78 -11.90
C ILE A 108 -17.16 -7.71 -11.80
N ARG A 109 -16.87 -7.25 -10.58
CA ARG A 109 -15.72 -6.38 -10.31
C ARG A 109 -14.41 -7.15 -10.42
N SER A 110 -13.44 -6.59 -11.13
CA SER A 110 -12.10 -7.14 -11.32
C SER A 110 -11.04 -6.10 -10.95
N PRO A 111 -9.87 -6.49 -10.43
CA PRO A 111 -8.75 -5.58 -10.21
C PRO A 111 -8.30 -4.91 -11.52
N PHE A 112 -7.78 -3.69 -11.41
CA PHE A 112 -7.13 -3.00 -12.55
C PHE A 112 -5.82 -3.69 -12.97
N GLY A 113 -5.14 -4.33 -12.02
CA GLY A 113 -3.85 -5.00 -12.20
C GLY A 113 -2.73 -4.23 -11.52
N VAL A 114 -2.05 -3.33 -12.22
CA VAL A 114 -0.95 -2.51 -11.65
C VAL A 114 -1.38 -1.05 -11.58
N ILE A 115 -1.22 -0.45 -10.40
CA ILE A 115 -1.52 0.97 -10.16
C ILE A 115 -0.21 1.71 -9.86
N GLY A 116 0.12 2.70 -10.69
CA GLY A 116 1.24 3.62 -10.44
C GLY A 116 0.77 4.83 -9.63
N ILE A 117 1.44 5.12 -8.52
CA ILE A 117 1.10 6.24 -7.65
C ILE A 117 2.32 7.15 -7.46
N ILE A 118 2.15 8.43 -7.78
CA ILE A 118 3.16 9.47 -7.60
C ILE A 118 2.65 10.41 -6.49
N TYR A 119 3.48 10.62 -5.47
CA TYR A 119 3.14 11.46 -4.33
C TYR A 119 4.35 12.27 -3.85
N GLU A 120 4.08 13.35 -3.15
CA GLU A 120 5.09 14.29 -2.66
C GLU A 120 5.58 13.90 -1.25
N ALA A 121 5.95 14.85 -0.43
CA ALA A 121 6.52 14.69 0.91
C ALA A 121 5.49 14.18 1.95
N ARG A 122 4.99 12.96 1.78
CA ARG A 122 4.00 12.31 2.64
C ARG A 122 4.30 10.82 2.80
N PRO A 123 5.21 10.43 3.70
CA PRO A 123 5.59 9.02 3.87
C PRO A 123 4.41 8.10 4.19
N ASN A 124 3.39 8.58 4.91
CA ASN A 124 2.20 7.79 5.24
C ASN A 124 1.45 7.26 4.00
N VAL A 125 1.53 7.96 2.85
CA VAL A 125 0.90 7.50 1.60
C VAL A 125 1.43 6.14 1.18
N THR A 126 2.69 5.83 1.49
CA THR A 126 3.30 4.53 1.19
C THR A 126 2.49 3.38 1.80
N SER A 127 2.12 3.44 3.07
CA SER A 127 1.33 2.41 3.75
C SER A 127 -0.14 2.44 3.33
N ASP A 128 -0.76 3.62 3.30
CA ASP A 128 -2.19 3.79 3.04
C ASP A 128 -2.56 3.21 1.67
N VAL A 129 -1.79 3.59 0.65
CA VAL A 129 -2.07 3.15 -0.73
C VAL A 129 -1.73 1.69 -0.95
N SER A 130 -0.65 1.18 -0.33
CA SER A 130 -0.31 -0.25 -0.40
C SER A 130 -1.43 -1.10 0.18
N GLY A 131 -1.98 -0.71 1.33
CA GLY A 131 -3.11 -1.40 1.96
C GLY A 131 -4.36 -1.40 1.07
N LEU A 132 -4.71 -0.27 0.49
CA LEU A 132 -5.88 -0.16 -0.41
C LEU A 132 -5.68 -0.96 -1.70
N CYS A 133 -4.49 -0.93 -2.29
CA CYS A 133 -4.17 -1.72 -3.48
C CYS A 133 -4.26 -3.22 -3.17
N LEU A 134 -3.66 -3.67 -2.07
CA LEU A 134 -3.73 -5.07 -1.62
C LEU A 134 -5.17 -5.52 -1.44
N LYS A 135 -6.00 -4.77 -0.69
CA LYS A 135 -7.41 -5.11 -0.45
C LYS A 135 -8.19 -5.24 -1.74
N SER A 136 -7.92 -4.37 -2.72
CA SER A 136 -8.59 -4.37 -4.02
C SER A 136 -7.92 -5.28 -5.07
N GLY A 137 -6.94 -6.10 -4.68
CA GLY A 137 -6.30 -7.09 -5.54
C GLY A 137 -5.36 -6.51 -6.61
N ASN A 138 -4.84 -5.29 -6.37
CA ASN A 138 -3.94 -4.61 -7.30
C ASN A 138 -2.51 -4.60 -6.76
N ALA A 139 -1.52 -4.76 -7.65
CA ALA A 139 -0.14 -4.43 -7.35
C ALA A 139 0.08 -2.91 -7.46
N SER A 140 0.95 -2.34 -6.62
CA SER A 140 1.28 -0.93 -6.65
C SER A 140 2.74 -0.68 -7.04
N ILE A 141 2.97 0.36 -7.84
CA ILE A 141 4.30 0.93 -8.05
C ILE A 141 4.28 2.33 -7.45
N LEU A 142 5.07 2.52 -6.40
CA LEU A 142 5.10 3.75 -5.63
C LEU A 142 6.28 4.62 -6.03
N ARG A 143 6.04 5.90 -6.31
CA ARG A 143 7.06 6.91 -6.52
C ARG A 143 6.84 8.09 -5.60
N GLY A 144 7.48 8.05 -4.44
CA GLY A 144 7.55 9.19 -3.52
C GLY A 144 8.56 10.24 -3.96
N SER A 145 8.54 11.39 -3.29
CA SER A 145 9.54 12.43 -3.44
C SER A 145 10.91 12.00 -2.90
N SER A 146 11.98 12.59 -3.44
CA SER A 146 13.33 12.46 -2.87
C SER A 146 13.45 13.02 -1.45
N TYR A 147 12.51 13.89 -1.03
CA TYR A 147 12.50 14.47 0.32
C TYR A 147 12.14 13.47 1.42
N CYS A 148 11.55 12.34 1.08
CA CYS A 148 11.14 11.29 2.01
C CYS A 148 11.67 9.90 1.59
N LEU A 149 12.87 9.88 1.01
CA LEU A 149 13.44 8.65 0.46
C LEU A 149 13.73 7.61 1.53
N ASP A 150 14.39 8.01 2.62
CA ASP A 150 14.81 7.10 3.68
C ASP A 150 13.59 6.54 4.43
N SER A 151 12.61 7.39 4.75
CA SER A 151 11.32 6.97 5.31
C SER A 151 10.58 6.00 4.40
N ASN A 152 10.50 6.30 3.10
CA ASN A 152 9.81 5.43 2.14
C ASN A 152 10.50 4.09 1.96
N LEU A 153 11.83 4.05 1.96
CA LEU A 153 12.60 2.81 1.88
C LEU A 153 12.34 1.95 3.12
N MET A 154 12.39 2.54 4.32
CA MET A 154 12.08 1.82 5.56
C MET A 154 10.65 1.29 5.56
N LEU A 155 9.66 2.12 5.22
CA LEU A 155 8.27 1.70 5.09
C LEU A 155 8.07 0.60 4.03
N SER A 156 8.83 0.61 2.94
CA SER A 156 8.72 -0.42 1.91
C SER A 156 9.14 -1.81 2.40
N LEU A 157 10.07 -1.89 3.35
CA LEU A 157 10.51 -3.17 3.93
C LEU A 157 9.39 -3.85 4.72
N ILE A 158 8.54 -3.08 5.39
CA ILE A 158 7.37 -3.57 6.12
C ILE A 158 6.38 -4.27 5.18
N HIS A 159 6.30 -3.83 3.91
CA HIS A 159 5.43 -4.42 2.89
C HIS A 159 6.06 -5.64 2.22
N ILE A 160 7.40 -5.83 2.34
CA ILE A 160 8.16 -6.90 1.71
C ILE A 160 8.47 -8.04 2.69
N SER A 161 8.48 -7.76 4.00
CA SER A 161 8.77 -8.76 5.03
C SER A 161 7.63 -9.77 5.17
N GLU A 162 7.55 -10.62 4.16
CA GLU A 162 6.97 -11.96 4.08
C GLU A 162 5.49 -12.21 4.40
N PRO A 163 4.75 -12.56 3.34
CA PRO A 163 4.01 -13.82 3.41
C PRO A 163 4.45 -14.83 2.34
N THR A 164 5.69 -14.86 1.92
CA THR A 164 6.17 -15.82 0.90
C THR A 164 7.00 -16.97 1.46
N ARG A 165 6.89 -17.31 2.75
CA ARG A 165 7.25 -18.65 3.20
C ARG A 165 6.09 -19.58 2.88
N PRO A 166 6.24 -20.55 1.96
CA PRO A 166 5.29 -21.63 1.86
C PRO A 166 5.27 -22.40 3.19
N LEU A 167 4.07 -22.58 3.73
CA LEU A 167 3.81 -23.54 4.79
C LEU A 167 4.18 -24.94 4.33
#